data_d43d46a146ff87d793158a7cf81c2bef
#
_entry.id   d43d46a146ff87d793158a7cf81c2bef
#
_cell.length_a   1.000
_cell.length_b   1.000
_cell.length_c   1.000
_cell.angle_alpha   90.00
_cell.angle_beta   90.00
_cell.angle_gamma   90.00
#
_symmetry.space_group_name_H-M   'P 1'
#
loop_
_entity.id
_entity.type
_entity.pdbx_description
1 polymer ?
#
loop_
_entity_poly.entity_id
_entity_poly.type
_entity_poly.pdbx_seq_one_letter_code
_entity_poly.pdbx_strand_id
1 'polypeptide(L)'
;MINKTPLTGYPSIDKPWLQFYSDEALKVELPKCTVYEYVLDKNKDNLASPALNYFGKRISYGKMFDSINAVASAFSKLGVGSGEFVSLCMLTMPETVYSFYALNKLGAISNMIEPRTNAELIKKRINACGSKVLLVVDVFLPKILEIADETPLEKIIVVPIIGSMPGTTKCMFKLSKGKMLPKMPSDTRYQYWNSFVKGGADHPHEPKAYEKDYPAAIIYTGGTTGVSKGAILSNDCFTSMAAEAYYDAPTLFTGKRFLEIMPPFIAYGLIFGHFIPFCARLENCLIPVFNPRKFADYLLKYKANHVIGVPSFFETLVKSEKVRKKDLSFVTSCITGGDKMLAETERQINKFFAEHGCKNPVMKGYGMTEMGSAATFTACLECNVEGSVGITSQHNNVKVIDPSTGEELKYNQQGEICLTGPTMMLSYHNNDKETSNVMRKHTDGKTWIHTGDIGYITEDGIIYIVDRIKRMIIRPDGHNVWPSMIENVICKHPSVEDCAVVGLPNPTQANGKIPTAFIVVKQGITADDNLITDIDEFSKKHLPERDVAMDYNFCDALPLTLLGKVDYRVLEKRI
;
A
#
# COMPACT_ATOMS: atom_id res chain seq x y z
N MET A 1 11.46 -11.13 36.29
CA MET A 1 11.88 -9.72 36.31
C MET A 1 13.06 -9.61 35.37
N ILE A 2 12.85 -9.12 34.16
CA ILE A 2 13.93 -8.85 33.22
C ILE A 2 14.68 -7.63 33.80
N ASN A 3 15.97 -7.78 34.12
CA ASN A 3 16.84 -6.66 34.47
C ASN A 3 16.80 -5.67 33.28
N LYS A 4 15.98 -4.62 33.38
CA LYS A 4 15.97 -3.56 32.38
C LYS A 4 17.31 -2.83 32.49
N THR A 5 18.22 -3.08 31.56
CA THR A 5 19.40 -2.22 31.35
C THR A 5 18.88 -0.77 31.26
N PRO A 6 19.52 0.19 31.92
CA PRO A 6 19.11 1.60 31.77
C PRO A 6 19.11 2.01 30.30
N LEU A 7 18.03 2.65 29.84
CA LEU A 7 17.92 3.13 28.48
C LEU A 7 19.01 4.17 28.21
N THR A 8 19.63 4.09 27.03
CA THR A 8 20.62 5.08 26.58
C THR A 8 19.95 6.42 26.23
N GLY A 9 18.66 6.38 25.99
CA GLY A 9 17.86 7.50 25.53
C GLY A 9 17.66 7.52 24.00
N TYR A 10 18.31 6.60 23.27
CA TYR A 10 18.25 6.53 21.81
C TYR A 10 17.53 5.28 21.34
N PRO A 11 16.37 5.42 20.66
CA PRO A 11 15.56 4.30 20.23
C PRO A 11 16.28 3.26 19.38
N SER A 12 17.16 3.69 18.47
CA SER A 12 17.89 2.78 17.56
C SER A 12 18.89 1.85 18.26
N ILE A 13 19.36 2.27 19.44
CA ILE A 13 20.30 1.50 20.28
C ILE A 13 19.52 0.58 21.21
N ASP A 14 18.55 1.14 21.93
CA ASP A 14 17.79 0.43 22.98
C ASP A 14 16.77 -0.55 22.40
N LYS A 15 16.23 -0.29 21.22
CA LYS A 15 15.20 -1.08 20.51
C LYS A 15 14.03 -1.47 21.42
N PRO A 16 13.37 -0.53 22.08
CA PRO A 16 12.37 -0.81 23.12
C PRO A 16 11.15 -1.57 22.58
N TRP A 17 10.85 -1.48 21.27
CA TRP A 17 9.74 -2.22 20.63
C TRP A 17 9.92 -3.75 20.71
N LEU A 18 11.14 -4.27 20.92
CA LEU A 18 11.37 -5.70 21.00
C LEU A 18 10.69 -6.35 22.22
N GLN A 19 10.32 -5.56 23.24
CA GLN A 19 9.57 -6.07 24.40
C GLN A 19 8.17 -6.60 24.06
N PHE A 20 7.61 -6.20 22.92
CA PHE A 20 6.28 -6.64 22.45
C PHE A 20 6.32 -7.97 21.69
N TYR A 21 7.49 -8.48 21.36
CA TYR A 21 7.67 -9.75 20.64
C TYR A 21 7.98 -10.90 21.57
N SER A 22 7.47 -12.08 21.24
CA SER A 22 7.83 -13.31 21.96
C SER A 22 9.28 -13.74 21.69
N ASP A 23 9.83 -14.57 22.56
CA ASP A 23 11.17 -15.16 22.34
C ASP A 23 11.26 -15.93 21.01
N GLU A 24 10.15 -16.51 20.54
CA GLU A 24 10.08 -17.20 19.24
C GLU A 24 10.17 -16.21 18.10
N ALA A 25 9.43 -15.07 18.19
CA ALA A 25 9.48 -14.02 17.19
C ALA A 25 10.89 -13.44 17.04
N LEU A 26 11.58 -13.23 18.16
CA LEU A 26 12.94 -12.69 18.17
C LEU A 26 14.00 -13.64 17.59
N LYS A 27 13.70 -14.95 17.51
CA LYS A 27 14.58 -15.98 16.95
C LYS A 27 14.27 -16.34 15.49
N VAL A 28 13.31 -15.67 14.86
CA VAL A 28 12.95 -15.92 13.47
C VAL A 28 14.16 -15.66 12.57
N GLU A 29 14.55 -16.67 11.81
CA GLU A 29 15.56 -16.52 10.76
C GLU A 29 14.90 -16.03 9.47
N LEU A 30 15.57 -15.07 8.82
CA LEU A 30 15.08 -14.55 7.54
C LEU A 30 15.25 -15.61 6.44
N PRO A 31 14.21 -15.85 5.63
CA PRO A 31 14.25 -16.88 4.59
C PRO A 31 15.30 -16.57 3.52
N LYS A 32 15.98 -17.59 3.04
CA LYS A 32 16.92 -17.55 1.91
C LYS A 32 16.30 -18.31 0.73
N CYS A 33 15.29 -17.74 0.11
CA CYS A 33 14.56 -18.33 -1.00
C CYS A 33 13.89 -17.26 -1.87
N THR A 34 13.44 -17.62 -3.05
CA THR A 34 12.67 -16.74 -3.90
C THR A 34 11.23 -16.57 -3.39
N VAL A 35 10.53 -15.54 -3.85
CA VAL A 35 9.10 -15.31 -3.52
C VAL A 35 8.25 -16.52 -3.92
N TYR A 36 8.51 -17.10 -5.09
CA TYR A 36 7.82 -18.31 -5.55
C TYR A 36 8.08 -19.52 -4.64
N GLU A 37 9.35 -19.78 -4.33
CA GLU A 37 9.73 -20.92 -3.47
C GLU A 37 9.10 -20.80 -2.08
N TYR A 38 9.07 -19.60 -1.50
CA TYR A 38 8.49 -19.37 -0.18
C TYR A 38 6.99 -19.73 -0.14
N VAL A 39 6.22 -19.27 -1.14
CA VAL A 39 4.79 -19.60 -1.22
C VAL A 39 4.56 -21.09 -1.49
N LEU A 40 5.39 -21.70 -2.35
CA LEU A 40 5.32 -23.12 -2.63
C LEU A 40 5.59 -23.96 -1.37
N ASP A 41 6.64 -23.64 -0.64
CA ASP A 41 7.00 -24.36 0.60
C ASP A 41 5.91 -24.25 1.67
N LYS A 42 5.34 -23.06 1.86
CA LYS A 42 4.22 -22.85 2.80
C LYS A 42 2.96 -23.65 2.45
N ASN A 43 2.79 -24.09 1.19
CA ASN A 43 1.56 -24.73 0.72
C ASN A 43 1.75 -26.15 0.14
N LYS A 44 2.91 -26.75 0.24
CA LYS A 44 3.20 -28.09 -0.30
C LYS A 44 2.27 -29.19 0.22
N ASP A 45 1.77 -29.04 1.42
CA ASP A 45 0.79 -29.93 2.08
C ASP A 45 -0.65 -29.41 2.04
N ASN A 46 -0.91 -28.28 1.34
CA ASN A 46 -2.19 -27.58 1.31
C ASN A 46 -2.80 -27.45 -0.10
N LEU A 47 -2.38 -28.28 -1.04
CA LEU A 47 -2.69 -28.14 -2.47
C LEU A 47 -4.19 -28.23 -2.79
N ALA A 48 -4.98 -28.95 -1.99
CA ALA A 48 -6.42 -29.10 -2.19
C ALA A 48 -7.24 -27.87 -1.72
N SER A 49 -6.69 -27.06 -0.82
CA SER A 49 -7.38 -25.90 -0.25
C SER A 49 -7.56 -24.78 -1.27
N PRO A 50 -8.64 -23.97 -1.15
CA PRO A 50 -8.82 -22.79 -2.00
C PRO A 50 -7.69 -21.76 -1.79
N ALA A 51 -7.03 -21.36 -2.88
CA ALA A 51 -6.06 -20.27 -2.90
C ALA A 51 -6.70 -18.97 -3.39
N LEU A 52 -7.48 -19.04 -4.47
CA LEU A 52 -8.07 -17.86 -5.11
C LEU A 52 -9.60 -17.99 -5.17
N ASN A 53 -10.27 -16.85 -5.01
CA ASN A 53 -11.71 -16.72 -5.24
C ASN A 53 -11.95 -15.50 -6.16
N TYR A 54 -12.36 -15.76 -7.38
CA TYR A 54 -12.61 -14.72 -8.37
C TYR A 54 -14.07 -14.76 -8.82
N PHE A 55 -14.85 -13.77 -8.42
CA PHE A 55 -16.30 -13.71 -8.63
C PHE A 55 -17.10 -14.92 -8.11
N GLY A 56 -16.59 -15.66 -7.13
CA GLY A 56 -17.19 -16.88 -6.58
C GLY A 56 -16.60 -18.17 -7.14
N LYS A 57 -15.81 -18.12 -8.21
CA LYS A 57 -15.06 -19.29 -8.70
C LYS A 57 -13.81 -19.47 -7.84
N ARG A 58 -13.74 -20.62 -7.18
CA ARG A 58 -12.59 -21.01 -6.35
C ARG A 58 -11.57 -21.80 -7.17
N ILE A 59 -10.30 -21.50 -6.94
CA ILE A 59 -9.14 -22.16 -7.54
C ILE A 59 -8.28 -22.66 -6.38
N SER A 60 -7.93 -23.94 -6.36
CA SER A 60 -7.09 -24.51 -5.30
C SER A 60 -5.61 -24.11 -5.47
N TYR A 61 -4.83 -24.24 -4.38
CA TYR A 61 -3.38 -24.03 -4.44
C TYR A 61 -2.71 -24.89 -5.49
N GLY A 62 -3.07 -26.18 -5.60
CA GLY A 62 -2.54 -27.07 -6.64
C GLY A 62 -2.78 -26.52 -8.05
N LYS A 63 -4.05 -26.14 -8.37
CA LYS A 63 -4.37 -25.54 -9.67
C LYS A 63 -3.71 -24.19 -9.90
N MET A 64 -3.48 -23.41 -8.84
CA MET A 64 -2.72 -22.16 -8.93
C MET A 64 -1.27 -22.45 -9.33
N PHE A 65 -0.60 -23.42 -8.69
CA PHE A 65 0.77 -23.79 -9.02
C PHE A 65 0.88 -24.42 -10.42
N ASP A 66 -0.08 -25.24 -10.84
CA ASP A 66 -0.13 -25.76 -12.22
C ASP A 66 -0.21 -24.62 -13.23
N SER A 67 -1.05 -23.60 -12.95
CA SER A 67 -1.18 -22.43 -13.81
C SER A 67 0.10 -21.60 -13.83
N ILE A 68 0.77 -21.41 -12.68
CA ILE A 68 2.06 -20.73 -12.58
C ILE A 68 3.11 -21.46 -13.45
N ASN A 69 3.18 -22.78 -13.36
CA ASN A 69 4.10 -23.59 -14.16
C ASN A 69 3.84 -23.45 -15.67
N ALA A 70 2.57 -23.54 -16.09
CA ALA A 70 2.21 -23.38 -17.51
C ALA A 70 2.56 -21.97 -18.04
N VAL A 71 2.37 -20.94 -17.22
CA VAL A 71 2.73 -19.55 -17.56
C VAL A 71 4.25 -19.37 -17.59
N ALA A 72 5.00 -20.00 -16.67
CA ALA A 72 6.46 -19.99 -16.69
C ALA A 72 7.01 -20.65 -17.97
N SER A 73 6.47 -21.80 -18.35
CA SER A 73 6.80 -22.46 -19.65
C SER A 73 6.55 -21.53 -20.84
N ALA A 74 5.42 -20.81 -20.83
CA ALA A 74 5.07 -19.90 -21.91
C ALA A 74 6.01 -18.68 -21.98
N PHE A 75 6.41 -18.13 -20.85
CA PHE A 75 7.42 -17.07 -20.79
C PHE A 75 8.80 -17.56 -21.23
N SER A 76 9.24 -18.73 -20.75
CA SER A 76 10.50 -19.33 -21.15
C SER A 76 10.58 -19.54 -22.67
N LYS A 77 9.47 -19.95 -23.29
CA LYS A 77 9.38 -20.07 -24.77
C LYS A 77 9.56 -18.74 -25.50
N LEU A 78 9.18 -17.62 -24.89
CA LEU A 78 9.44 -16.28 -25.42
C LEU A 78 10.89 -15.80 -25.17
N GLY A 79 11.73 -16.63 -24.54
CA GLY A 79 13.09 -16.26 -24.13
C GLY A 79 13.15 -15.46 -22.84
N VAL A 80 12.04 -15.32 -22.09
CA VAL A 80 12.03 -14.61 -20.81
C VAL A 80 12.73 -15.46 -19.75
N GLY A 81 13.74 -14.88 -19.13
CA GLY A 81 14.55 -15.53 -18.10
C GLY A 81 15.13 -14.57 -17.07
N SER A 82 16.19 -15.01 -16.42
CA SER A 82 16.84 -14.30 -15.33
C SER A 82 17.32 -12.90 -15.74
N GLY A 83 16.93 -11.87 -14.98
CA GLY A 83 17.34 -10.48 -15.18
C GLY A 83 16.50 -9.71 -16.19
N GLU A 84 15.60 -10.36 -16.95
CA GLU A 84 14.76 -9.66 -17.91
C GLU A 84 13.55 -9.00 -17.24
N PHE A 85 13.18 -7.82 -17.75
CA PHE A 85 12.00 -7.09 -17.28
C PHE A 85 10.79 -7.44 -18.13
N VAL A 86 9.70 -7.83 -17.45
CA VAL A 86 8.38 -8.00 -18.07
C VAL A 86 7.39 -7.03 -17.46
N SER A 87 6.74 -6.23 -18.31
CA SER A 87 5.76 -5.24 -17.86
C SER A 87 4.39 -5.87 -17.62
N LEU A 88 3.84 -5.67 -16.42
CA LEU A 88 2.52 -6.14 -16.01
C LEU A 88 1.57 -4.96 -15.85
N CYS A 89 0.79 -4.65 -16.89
CA CYS A 89 -0.27 -3.64 -16.89
C CYS A 89 -1.62 -4.30 -16.56
N MET A 90 -1.72 -4.81 -15.34
CA MET A 90 -2.73 -5.77 -14.90
C MET A 90 -3.56 -5.28 -13.70
N LEU A 91 -4.71 -5.89 -13.50
CA LEU A 91 -5.60 -5.69 -12.34
C LEU A 91 -5.46 -6.86 -11.33
N THR A 92 -6.19 -6.77 -10.21
CA THR A 92 -6.29 -7.83 -9.20
C THR A 92 -7.10 -9.02 -9.74
N MET A 93 -6.43 -9.97 -10.37
CA MET A 93 -7.05 -11.13 -11.04
C MET A 93 -6.12 -12.35 -11.01
N PRO A 94 -6.64 -13.58 -11.23
CA PRO A 94 -5.83 -14.80 -11.18
C PRO A 94 -4.64 -14.78 -12.15
N GLU A 95 -4.80 -14.25 -13.34
CA GLU A 95 -3.76 -14.18 -14.36
C GLU A 95 -2.58 -13.28 -13.92
N THR A 96 -2.84 -12.26 -13.10
CA THR A 96 -1.79 -11.43 -12.48
C THR A 96 -0.98 -12.24 -11.47
N VAL A 97 -1.66 -13.02 -10.64
CA VAL A 97 -1.01 -13.93 -9.68
C VAL A 97 -0.12 -14.93 -10.43
N TYR A 98 -0.67 -15.60 -11.44
CA TYR A 98 0.10 -16.59 -12.22
C TYR A 98 1.32 -15.97 -12.87
N SER A 99 1.17 -14.78 -13.47
CA SER A 99 2.25 -14.11 -14.17
C SER A 99 3.36 -13.64 -13.22
N PHE A 100 3.00 -13.02 -12.10
CA PHE A 100 3.97 -12.54 -11.12
C PHE A 100 4.85 -13.70 -10.58
N TYR A 101 4.21 -14.79 -10.16
CA TYR A 101 4.93 -15.94 -9.61
C TYR A 101 5.70 -16.73 -10.69
N ALA A 102 5.19 -16.80 -11.92
CA ALA A 102 5.90 -17.40 -13.04
C ALA A 102 7.17 -16.64 -13.41
N LEU A 103 7.10 -15.30 -13.45
CA LEU A 103 8.26 -14.45 -13.68
C LEU A 103 9.28 -14.58 -12.56
N ASN A 104 8.84 -14.54 -11.29
CA ASN A 104 9.73 -14.71 -10.16
C ASN A 104 10.41 -16.09 -10.16
N LYS A 105 9.67 -17.15 -10.52
CA LYS A 105 10.22 -18.50 -10.69
C LYS A 105 11.34 -18.55 -11.72
N LEU A 106 11.22 -17.82 -12.82
CA LEU A 106 12.23 -17.73 -13.88
C LEU A 106 13.39 -16.76 -13.56
N GLY A 107 13.27 -15.99 -12.48
CA GLY A 107 14.18 -14.91 -12.15
C GLY A 107 14.00 -13.67 -13.03
N ALA A 108 12.89 -13.55 -13.74
CA ALA A 108 12.52 -12.33 -14.44
C ALA A 108 11.89 -11.32 -13.47
N ILE A 109 12.07 -10.03 -13.74
CA ILE A 109 11.69 -8.93 -12.88
C ILE A 109 10.36 -8.36 -13.33
N SER A 110 9.37 -8.35 -12.46
CA SER A 110 8.04 -7.82 -12.76
C SER A 110 8.03 -6.30 -12.69
N ASN A 111 7.82 -5.61 -13.82
CA ASN A 111 7.61 -4.17 -13.88
C ASN A 111 6.10 -3.89 -13.71
N MET A 112 5.69 -3.51 -12.49
CA MET A 112 4.28 -3.38 -12.09
C MET A 112 3.71 -2.03 -12.49
N ILE A 113 2.90 -1.98 -13.54
CA ILE A 113 2.37 -0.74 -14.12
C ILE A 113 0.89 -0.56 -13.80
N GLU A 114 0.49 0.61 -13.31
CA GLU A 114 -0.90 0.97 -13.14
C GLU A 114 -1.60 1.16 -14.50
N PRO A 115 -2.60 0.34 -14.86
CA PRO A 115 -3.26 0.41 -16.17
C PRO A 115 -4.19 1.62 -16.34
N ARG A 116 -4.62 2.25 -15.23
CA ARG A 116 -5.54 3.39 -15.26
C ARG A 116 -4.85 4.71 -15.58
N THR A 117 -3.52 4.77 -15.47
CA THR A 117 -2.74 5.96 -15.81
C THR A 117 -2.79 6.28 -17.32
N ASN A 118 -2.28 7.44 -17.74
CA ASN A 118 -2.25 7.81 -19.16
C ASN A 118 -1.22 6.99 -19.96
N ALA A 119 -1.40 6.93 -21.29
CA ALA A 119 -0.57 6.15 -22.19
C ALA A 119 0.91 6.58 -22.13
N GLU A 120 1.19 7.88 -22.07
CA GLU A 120 2.56 8.42 -22.01
C GLU A 120 3.33 7.94 -20.77
N LEU A 121 2.68 7.88 -19.60
CA LEU A 121 3.33 7.38 -18.38
C LEU A 121 3.56 5.86 -18.46
N ILE A 122 2.64 5.11 -19.08
CA ILE A 122 2.83 3.68 -19.35
C ILE A 122 4.05 3.49 -20.27
N LYS A 123 4.13 4.23 -21.40
CA LYS A 123 5.27 4.24 -22.33
C LYS A 123 6.58 4.51 -21.61
N LYS A 124 6.62 5.57 -20.81
CA LYS A 124 7.81 5.95 -20.03
C LYS A 124 8.30 4.81 -19.13
N ARG A 125 7.39 4.10 -18.46
CA ARG A 125 7.72 2.99 -17.56
C ARG A 125 8.20 1.75 -18.31
N ILE A 126 7.62 1.44 -19.47
CA ILE A 126 8.06 0.34 -20.36
C ILE A 126 9.47 0.63 -20.88
N ASN A 127 9.70 1.83 -21.41
CA ASN A 127 10.99 2.24 -21.97
C ASN A 127 12.09 2.30 -20.91
N ALA A 128 11.78 2.78 -19.68
CA ALA A 128 12.74 2.83 -18.58
C ALA A 128 13.30 1.45 -18.22
N CYS A 129 12.49 0.39 -18.34
CA CYS A 129 12.91 -0.98 -18.05
C CYS A 129 13.39 -1.74 -19.30
N GLY A 130 13.22 -1.19 -20.51
CA GLY A 130 13.51 -1.90 -21.75
C GLY A 130 12.68 -3.18 -21.91
N SER A 131 11.46 -3.23 -21.35
CA SER A 131 10.62 -4.44 -21.38
C SER A 131 10.22 -4.80 -22.81
N LYS A 132 10.61 -5.99 -23.27
CA LYS A 132 10.23 -6.54 -24.58
C LYS A 132 8.87 -7.24 -24.56
N VAL A 133 8.41 -7.66 -23.39
CA VAL A 133 7.14 -8.35 -23.17
C VAL A 133 6.24 -7.55 -22.25
N LEU A 134 4.99 -7.37 -22.67
CA LEU A 134 3.93 -6.71 -21.89
C LEU A 134 2.73 -7.63 -21.74
N LEU A 135 2.21 -7.73 -20.53
CA LEU A 135 0.86 -8.23 -20.27
C LEU A 135 -0.08 -7.05 -20.02
N VAL A 136 -1.21 -7.04 -20.70
CA VAL A 136 -2.22 -6.00 -20.53
C VAL A 136 -3.63 -6.58 -20.45
N VAL A 137 -4.45 -6.10 -19.50
CA VAL A 137 -5.87 -6.44 -19.48
C VAL A 137 -6.56 -5.81 -20.68
N ASP A 138 -7.39 -6.58 -21.38
CA ASP A 138 -8.03 -6.23 -22.66
C ASP A 138 -8.71 -4.85 -22.65
N VAL A 139 -9.36 -4.46 -21.56
CA VAL A 139 -10.03 -3.15 -21.42
C VAL A 139 -9.07 -1.95 -21.50
N PHE A 140 -7.77 -2.15 -21.29
CA PHE A 140 -6.74 -1.11 -21.41
C PHE A 140 -5.90 -1.20 -22.69
N LEU A 141 -6.17 -2.18 -23.53
CA LEU A 141 -5.46 -2.35 -24.83
C LEU A 141 -5.44 -1.07 -25.69
N PRO A 142 -6.53 -0.25 -25.77
CA PRO A 142 -6.48 0.98 -26.56
C PRO A 142 -5.31 1.90 -26.22
N LYS A 143 -4.96 2.04 -24.93
CA LYS A 143 -3.80 2.85 -24.51
C LYS A 143 -2.46 2.29 -24.99
N ILE A 144 -2.37 0.96 -25.09
CA ILE A 144 -1.14 0.30 -25.58
C ILE A 144 -1.01 0.45 -27.10
N LEU A 145 -2.14 0.44 -27.82
CA LEU A 145 -2.14 0.67 -29.27
C LEU A 145 -1.60 2.07 -29.64
N GLU A 146 -1.81 3.06 -28.77
CA GLU A 146 -1.32 4.43 -28.98
C GLU A 146 0.21 4.54 -28.87
N ILE A 147 0.86 3.64 -28.12
CA ILE A 147 2.26 3.79 -27.72
C ILE A 147 3.18 2.63 -28.14
N ALA A 148 2.61 1.53 -28.63
CA ALA A 148 3.37 0.30 -28.87
C ALA A 148 4.57 0.50 -29.81
N ASP A 149 4.42 1.32 -30.86
CA ASP A 149 5.47 1.59 -31.83
C ASP A 149 6.60 2.50 -31.31
N GLU A 150 6.37 3.15 -30.17
CA GLU A 150 7.35 4.00 -29.48
C GLU A 150 8.02 3.28 -28.29
N THR A 151 7.85 1.96 -28.20
CA THR A 151 8.37 1.12 -27.12
C THR A 151 9.18 -0.07 -27.69
N PRO A 152 10.06 -0.70 -26.90
CA PRO A 152 10.81 -1.88 -27.32
C PRO A 152 9.98 -3.18 -27.34
N LEU A 153 8.65 -3.10 -27.23
CA LEU A 153 7.77 -4.27 -27.12
C LEU A 153 7.81 -5.15 -28.38
N GLU A 154 8.24 -6.38 -28.19
CA GLU A 154 8.24 -7.45 -29.21
C GLU A 154 7.01 -8.36 -29.07
N LYS A 155 6.46 -8.50 -27.84
CA LYS A 155 5.25 -9.28 -27.55
C LYS A 155 4.33 -8.57 -26.56
N ILE A 156 3.04 -8.56 -26.91
CA ILE A 156 1.97 -7.96 -26.13
C ILE A 156 0.91 -9.03 -25.90
N ILE A 157 0.83 -9.52 -24.66
CA ILE A 157 -0.11 -10.57 -24.26
C ILE A 157 -1.38 -9.90 -23.73
N VAL A 158 -2.47 -10.05 -24.49
CA VAL A 158 -3.77 -9.47 -24.14
C VAL A 158 -4.54 -10.44 -23.25
N VAL A 159 -4.77 -10.03 -22.01
CA VAL A 159 -5.41 -10.85 -20.98
C VAL A 159 -6.88 -10.44 -20.83
N PRO A 160 -7.83 -11.34 -21.15
CA PRO A 160 -9.24 -11.03 -21.03
C PRO A 160 -9.65 -10.82 -19.57
N ILE A 161 -10.25 -9.69 -19.22
CA ILE A 161 -10.77 -9.44 -17.85
C ILE A 161 -11.77 -10.52 -17.41
N ILE A 162 -12.45 -11.12 -18.36
CA ILE A 162 -13.41 -12.21 -18.12
C ILE A 162 -12.75 -13.60 -18.06
N GLY A 163 -11.43 -13.70 -18.26
CA GLY A 163 -10.71 -14.96 -18.44
C GLY A 163 -11.04 -16.02 -17.40
N SER A 164 -10.83 -15.69 -16.15
CA SER A 164 -11.07 -16.60 -15.01
C SER A 164 -12.46 -16.47 -14.36
N MET A 165 -13.37 -15.61 -14.86
CA MET A 165 -14.71 -15.48 -14.29
C MET A 165 -15.54 -16.78 -14.43
N PRO A 166 -16.54 -17.01 -13.55
CA PRO A 166 -17.54 -18.07 -13.74
C PRO A 166 -18.30 -17.91 -15.07
N GLY A 167 -18.78 -19.02 -15.65
CA GLY A 167 -19.47 -19.00 -16.95
C GLY A 167 -20.67 -18.07 -17.01
N THR A 168 -21.51 -18.07 -15.98
CA THR A 168 -22.66 -17.17 -15.85
C THR A 168 -22.24 -15.70 -15.83
N THR A 169 -21.23 -15.35 -15.05
CA THR A 169 -20.69 -13.99 -14.97
C THR A 169 -20.07 -13.55 -16.30
N LYS A 170 -19.39 -14.46 -17.00
CA LYS A 170 -18.86 -14.20 -18.36
C LYS A 170 -19.97 -13.85 -19.34
N CYS A 171 -21.05 -14.61 -19.32
CA CYS A 171 -22.20 -14.37 -20.20
C CYS A 171 -22.83 -13.00 -19.92
N MET A 172 -23.11 -12.70 -18.66
CA MET A 172 -23.66 -11.40 -18.25
C MET A 172 -22.74 -10.22 -18.66
N PHE A 173 -21.43 -10.36 -18.44
CA PHE A 173 -20.47 -9.33 -18.82
C PHE A 173 -20.45 -9.10 -20.33
N LYS A 174 -20.43 -10.18 -21.14
CA LYS A 174 -20.47 -10.09 -22.61
C LYS A 174 -21.73 -9.38 -23.10
N LEU A 175 -22.89 -9.68 -22.50
CA LEU A 175 -24.16 -9.04 -22.87
C LEU A 175 -24.19 -7.54 -22.51
N SER A 176 -23.64 -7.18 -21.33
CA SER A 176 -23.72 -5.79 -20.83
C SER A 176 -22.59 -4.90 -21.31
N LYS A 177 -21.37 -5.45 -21.45
CA LYS A 177 -20.13 -4.68 -21.71
C LYS A 177 -19.28 -5.25 -22.87
N GLY A 178 -19.71 -6.32 -23.52
CA GLY A 178 -18.91 -6.96 -24.58
C GLY A 178 -18.57 -6.04 -25.75
N LYS A 179 -19.44 -5.06 -26.06
CA LYS A 179 -19.18 -4.07 -27.10
C LYS A 179 -18.05 -3.08 -26.76
N MET A 180 -17.66 -2.99 -25.50
CA MET A 180 -16.56 -2.14 -25.03
C MET A 180 -15.19 -2.82 -25.12
N LEU A 181 -15.15 -4.12 -25.39
CA LEU A 181 -13.88 -4.84 -25.53
C LEU A 181 -13.25 -4.51 -26.89
N PRO A 182 -11.98 -4.11 -26.93
CA PRO A 182 -11.31 -3.78 -28.17
C PRO A 182 -11.12 -5.01 -29.05
N LYS A 183 -11.07 -4.77 -30.35
CA LYS A 183 -10.68 -5.82 -31.30
C LYS A 183 -9.18 -6.05 -31.21
N MET A 184 -8.75 -7.30 -31.35
CA MET A 184 -7.35 -7.66 -31.45
C MET A 184 -6.78 -7.10 -32.76
N PRO A 185 -5.62 -6.43 -32.74
CA PRO A 185 -4.90 -6.05 -33.96
C PRO A 185 -4.47 -7.26 -34.77
N SER A 186 -4.28 -7.07 -36.07
CA SER A 186 -3.69 -8.11 -36.95
C SER A 186 -2.16 -8.23 -36.83
N ASP A 187 -1.54 -7.32 -36.07
CA ASP A 187 -0.09 -7.31 -35.85
C ASP A 187 0.34 -8.54 -35.01
N THR A 188 1.39 -9.22 -35.48
CA THR A 188 1.93 -10.45 -34.87
C THR A 188 2.56 -10.27 -33.49
N ARG A 189 2.78 -9.03 -33.04
CA ARG A 189 3.21 -8.72 -31.68
C ARG A 189 2.13 -9.06 -30.66
N TYR A 190 0.84 -8.98 -31.05
CA TYR A 190 -0.28 -9.18 -30.15
C TYR A 190 -0.71 -10.64 -30.10
N GLN A 191 -0.89 -11.17 -28.91
CA GLN A 191 -1.32 -12.54 -28.68
C GLN A 191 -2.34 -12.62 -27.53
N TYR A 192 -3.39 -13.42 -27.69
CA TYR A 192 -4.31 -13.70 -26.60
C TYR A 192 -3.68 -14.59 -25.54
N TRP A 193 -4.02 -14.32 -24.27
CA TRP A 193 -3.58 -15.07 -23.09
C TRP A 193 -3.67 -16.60 -23.27
N ASN A 194 -4.83 -17.10 -23.69
CA ASN A 194 -5.03 -18.56 -23.84
C ASN A 194 -4.10 -19.16 -24.90
N SER A 195 -3.87 -18.46 -26.00
CA SER A 195 -2.94 -18.90 -27.07
C SER A 195 -1.49 -18.85 -26.59
N PHE A 196 -1.14 -17.83 -25.79
CA PHE A 196 0.17 -17.69 -25.16
C PHE A 196 0.46 -18.87 -24.23
N VAL A 197 -0.42 -19.15 -23.26
CA VAL A 197 -0.23 -20.25 -22.31
C VAL A 197 -0.22 -21.60 -23.00
N LYS A 198 -1.21 -21.87 -23.90
CA LYS A 198 -1.27 -23.14 -24.64
C LYS A 198 -0.05 -23.34 -25.53
N GLY A 199 0.44 -22.27 -26.16
CA GLY A 199 1.59 -22.33 -27.05
C GLY A 199 2.91 -22.66 -26.35
N GLY A 200 3.01 -22.42 -25.05
CA GLY A 200 4.19 -22.70 -24.23
C GLY A 200 4.11 -23.91 -23.32
N ALA A 201 2.99 -24.62 -23.30
CA ALA A 201 2.64 -25.60 -22.24
C ALA A 201 3.72 -26.66 -21.93
N ASP A 202 4.46 -27.10 -22.95
CA ASP A 202 5.46 -28.17 -22.80
C ASP A 202 6.90 -27.63 -22.91
N HIS A 203 7.09 -26.32 -22.89
CA HIS A 203 8.44 -25.75 -22.99
C HIS A 203 9.17 -25.91 -21.65
N PRO A 204 10.39 -26.50 -21.63
CA PRO A 204 11.14 -26.68 -20.40
C PRO A 204 11.56 -25.35 -19.80
N HIS A 205 11.60 -25.28 -18.48
CA HIS A 205 12.13 -24.16 -17.74
C HIS A 205 12.65 -24.62 -16.38
N GLU A 206 13.69 -23.96 -15.92
CA GLU A 206 14.28 -24.20 -14.61
C GLU A 206 14.00 -23.02 -13.66
N PRO A 207 13.67 -23.27 -12.39
CA PRO A 207 13.56 -22.21 -11.41
C PRO A 207 14.92 -21.51 -11.20
N LYS A 208 14.89 -20.18 -11.10
CA LYS A 208 16.07 -19.41 -10.66
C LYS A 208 16.40 -19.77 -9.23
N ALA A 209 17.61 -20.22 -8.98
CA ALA A 209 18.11 -20.43 -7.63
C ALA A 209 18.16 -19.09 -6.86
N TYR A 210 17.93 -19.17 -5.55
CA TYR A 210 18.01 -17.99 -4.69
C TYR A 210 19.40 -17.33 -4.79
N GLU A 211 19.37 -16.02 -4.84
CA GLU A 211 20.52 -15.14 -4.78
C GLU A 211 20.15 -13.94 -3.90
N LYS A 212 21.03 -13.59 -2.96
CA LYS A 212 20.80 -12.47 -2.05
C LYS A 212 20.65 -11.16 -2.82
N ASP A 213 19.73 -10.32 -2.37
CA ASP A 213 19.43 -9.01 -2.97
C ASP A 213 19.02 -9.09 -4.46
N TYR A 214 18.58 -10.27 -4.94
CA TYR A 214 18.14 -10.41 -6.33
C TYR A 214 16.76 -9.76 -6.53
N PRO A 215 16.61 -8.87 -7.56
CA PRO A 215 15.37 -8.17 -7.82
C PRO A 215 14.18 -9.09 -8.12
N ALA A 216 13.02 -8.81 -7.54
CA ALA A 216 11.75 -9.51 -7.82
C ALA A 216 10.77 -8.62 -8.60
N ALA A 217 10.67 -7.34 -8.23
CA ALA A 217 9.72 -6.42 -8.84
C ALA A 217 10.21 -4.96 -8.83
N ILE A 218 9.71 -4.17 -9.78
CA ILE A 218 9.71 -2.71 -9.73
C ILE A 218 8.30 -2.24 -9.43
N ILE A 219 8.17 -1.41 -8.39
CA ILE A 219 6.90 -0.80 -7.99
C ILE A 219 7.05 0.72 -7.97
N TYR A 220 6.11 1.40 -8.61
CA TYR A 220 6.18 2.86 -8.74
C TYR A 220 5.56 3.56 -7.55
N THR A 221 6.33 4.49 -6.95
CA THR A 221 5.87 5.27 -5.81
C THR A 221 4.79 6.26 -6.23
N GLY A 222 3.76 6.39 -5.40
CA GLY A 222 2.72 7.41 -5.55
C GLY A 222 3.20 8.77 -5.04
N GLY A 223 4.18 9.38 -5.72
CA GLY A 223 4.72 10.67 -5.29
C GLY A 223 3.65 11.77 -5.28
N THR A 224 3.42 12.37 -4.12
CA THR A 224 2.56 13.56 -3.96
C THR A 224 3.16 14.82 -4.59
N THR A 225 4.44 14.81 -4.93
CA THR A 225 5.22 16.02 -5.27
C THR A 225 6.06 15.92 -6.55
N GLY A 226 6.02 14.82 -7.32
CA GLY A 226 6.94 14.69 -8.46
C GLY A 226 6.72 13.49 -9.36
N VAL A 227 7.69 13.24 -10.22
CA VAL A 227 7.73 12.09 -11.11
C VAL A 227 7.75 10.80 -10.30
N SER A 228 6.82 9.90 -10.59
CA SER A 228 6.76 8.56 -9.98
C SER A 228 8.08 7.80 -10.20
N LYS A 229 8.66 7.26 -9.13
CA LYS A 229 9.95 6.55 -9.12
C LYS A 229 9.70 5.05 -9.02
N GLY A 230 10.44 4.25 -9.76
CA GLY A 230 10.36 2.79 -9.69
C GLY A 230 11.29 2.23 -8.61
N ALA A 231 10.78 1.84 -7.47
CA ALA A 231 11.55 1.16 -6.42
C ALA A 231 11.76 -0.31 -6.78
N ILE A 232 13.00 -0.78 -6.74
CA ILE A 232 13.36 -2.18 -6.96
C ILE A 232 13.29 -2.91 -5.63
N LEU A 233 12.39 -3.90 -5.54
CA LEU A 233 12.23 -4.76 -4.38
C LEU A 233 12.83 -6.14 -4.66
N SER A 234 13.65 -6.64 -3.72
CA SER A 234 14.29 -7.96 -3.82
C SER A 234 13.39 -9.08 -3.33
N ASN A 235 13.76 -10.34 -3.64
CA ASN A 235 13.15 -11.51 -3.00
C ASN A 235 13.23 -11.43 -1.48
N ASP A 236 14.39 -11.00 -0.94
CA ASP A 236 14.60 -10.85 0.50
C ASP A 236 13.63 -9.86 1.15
N CYS A 237 13.33 -8.75 0.46
CA CYS A 237 12.33 -7.78 0.93
C CYS A 237 10.96 -8.44 1.13
N PHE A 238 10.49 -9.22 0.15
CA PHE A 238 9.21 -9.93 0.24
C PHE A 238 9.22 -11.00 1.32
N THR A 239 10.22 -11.89 1.28
CA THR A 239 10.25 -13.07 2.16
C THR A 239 10.50 -12.70 3.62
N SER A 240 11.30 -11.67 3.90
CA SER A 240 11.45 -11.11 5.25
C SER A 240 10.13 -10.54 5.77
N MET A 241 9.43 -9.73 4.96
CA MET A 241 8.11 -9.20 5.33
C MET A 241 7.12 -10.30 5.68
N ALA A 242 7.08 -11.40 4.91
CA ALA A 242 6.18 -12.51 5.19
C ALA A 242 6.60 -13.35 6.40
N ALA A 243 7.88 -13.52 6.64
CA ALA A 243 8.39 -14.23 7.81
C ALA A 243 8.04 -13.49 9.11
N GLU A 244 8.10 -12.17 9.08
CA GLU A 244 7.74 -11.30 10.21
C GLU A 244 6.24 -11.15 10.38
N ALA A 245 5.46 -11.16 9.29
CA ALA A 245 4.01 -10.90 9.30
C ALA A 245 3.20 -11.83 10.23
N TYR A 246 3.67 -13.05 10.47
CA TYR A 246 3.04 -13.96 11.42
C TYR A 246 3.02 -13.38 12.84
N TYR A 247 4.06 -12.66 13.23
CA TYR A 247 4.21 -12.03 14.53
C TYR A 247 3.67 -10.61 14.55
N ASP A 248 3.76 -9.90 13.41
CA ASP A 248 3.26 -8.54 13.23
C ASP A 248 1.72 -8.50 13.05
N ALA A 249 1.13 -9.61 12.57
CA ALA A 249 -0.31 -9.75 12.38
C ALA A 249 -0.79 -11.13 12.83
N PRO A 250 -0.73 -11.46 14.14
CA PRO A 250 -1.01 -12.80 14.68
C PRO A 250 -2.46 -13.25 14.50
N THR A 251 -3.35 -12.34 14.09
CA THR A 251 -4.74 -12.68 13.74
C THR A 251 -4.87 -13.36 12.37
N LEU A 252 -3.82 -13.31 11.53
CA LEU A 252 -3.78 -14.05 10.27
C LEU A 252 -3.54 -15.53 10.54
N PHE A 253 -4.44 -16.39 10.07
CA PHE A 253 -4.32 -17.84 10.29
C PHE A 253 -4.97 -18.65 9.17
N THR A 254 -4.43 -19.86 8.99
CA THR A 254 -4.78 -20.82 7.92
C THR A 254 -6.29 -21.08 7.80
N GLY A 255 -6.74 -21.28 6.56
CA GLY A 255 -8.10 -21.72 6.24
C GLY A 255 -9.16 -20.60 6.28
N LYS A 256 -8.74 -19.37 6.45
CA LYS A 256 -9.61 -18.18 6.43
C LYS A 256 -9.56 -17.47 5.09
N ARG A 257 -10.43 -16.46 4.93
CA ARG A 257 -10.57 -15.67 3.70
C ARG A 257 -10.00 -14.30 3.87
N PHE A 258 -9.26 -13.89 2.89
CA PHE A 258 -8.71 -12.54 2.75
C PHE A 258 -9.45 -11.78 1.64
N LEU A 259 -9.88 -10.55 1.89
CA LEU A 259 -10.51 -9.72 0.86
C LEU A 259 -9.46 -8.79 0.26
N GLU A 260 -9.03 -9.11 -0.96
CA GLU A 260 -8.03 -8.35 -1.68
C GLU A 260 -8.69 -7.24 -2.51
N ILE A 261 -8.56 -6.01 -2.02
CA ILE A 261 -9.11 -4.80 -2.64
C ILE A 261 -8.03 -3.80 -3.05
N MET A 262 -6.78 -4.05 -2.64
CA MET A 262 -5.65 -3.19 -2.99
C MET A 262 -5.03 -3.63 -4.31
N PRO A 263 -4.67 -2.68 -5.20
CA PRO A 263 -4.18 -3.05 -6.53
C PRO A 263 -2.75 -3.62 -6.49
N PRO A 264 -2.41 -4.58 -7.40
CA PRO A 264 -1.12 -5.28 -7.40
C PRO A 264 0.07 -4.41 -7.84
N PHE A 265 -0.18 -3.23 -8.39
CA PHE A 265 0.85 -2.30 -8.86
C PHE A 265 1.32 -1.29 -7.79
N ILE A 266 0.88 -1.45 -6.55
CA ILE A 266 1.42 -0.76 -5.36
C ILE A 266 1.96 -1.79 -4.38
N ALA A 267 3.00 -1.43 -3.61
CA ALA A 267 3.64 -2.35 -2.67
C ALA A 267 2.65 -2.93 -1.65
N TYR A 268 1.71 -2.13 -1.15
CA TYR A 268 0.67 -2.57 -0.23
C TYR A 268 -0.18 -3.69 -0.82
N GLY A 269 -0.66 -3.54 -2.07
CA GLY A 269 -1.45 -4.57 -2.74
C GLY A 269 -0.63 -5.78 -3.16
N LEU A 270 0.61 -5.61 -3.64
CA LEU A 270 1.41 -6.75 -4.09
C LEU A 270 1.89 -7.59 -2.91
N ILE A 271 2.40 -6.98 -1.85
CA ILE A 271 2.96 -7.73 -0.71
C ILE A 271 1.84 -8.16 0.25
N PHE A 272 1.03 -7.23 0.75
CA PHE A 272 -0.03 -7.57 1.71
C PHE A 272 -1.26 -8.21 1.07
N GLY A 273 -1.51 -7.93 -0.21
CA GLY A 273 -2.68 -8.45 -0.91
C GLY A 273 -2.42 -9.72 -1.73
N HIS A 274 -1.24 -9.84 -2.37
CA HIS A 274 -0.94 -10.93 -3.29
C HIS A 274 0.17 -11.87 -2.82
N PHE A 275 0.86 -11.57 -1.73
CA PHE A 275 1.94 -12.43 -1.23
C PHE A 275 1.65 -12.97 0.18
N ILE A 276 1.48 -12.11 1.18
CA ILE A 276 1.25 -12.54 2.57
C ILE A 276 0.04 -13.48 2.72
N PRO A 277 -1.12 -13.26 2.05
CA PRO A 277 -2.24 -14.19 2.18
C PRO A 277 -1.92 -15.62 1.76
N PHE A 278 -1.09 -15.81 0.72
CA PHE A 278 -0.66 -17.14 0.31
C PHE A 278 0.37 -17.76 1.26
N CYS A 279 1.24 -16.93 1.85
CA CYS A 279 2.15 -17.38 2.91
C CYS A 279 1.40 -17.83 4.18
N ALA A 280 0.27 -17.16 4.48
CA ALA A 280 -0.63 -17.51 5.57
C ALA A 280 -1.68 -18.60 5.21
N ARG A 281 -1.59 -19.19 4.01
CA ARG A 281 -2.46 -20.29 3.53
C ARG A 281 -3.94 -19.91 3.46
N LEU A 282 -4.24 -18.64 3.11
CA LEU A 282 -5.59 -18.09 3.03
C LEU A 282 -6.23 -18.27 1.65
N GLU A 283 -7.58 -18.29 1.61
CA GLU A 283 -8.34 -18.10 0.37
C GLU A 283 -8.38 -16.61 0.04
N ASN A 284 -7.71 -16.18 -1.02
CA ASN A 284 -7.66 -14.78 -1.43
C ASN A 284 -8.82 -14.42 -2.37
N CYS A 285 -9.74 -13.56 -1.91
CA CYS A 285 -10.90 -13.08 -2.65
C CYS A 285 -10.55 -11.84 -3.45
N LEU A 286 -10.26 -12.02 -4.73
CA LEU A 286 -9.72 -10.99 -5.62
C LEU A 286 -10.83 -10.07 -6.16
N ILE A 287 -10.67 -8.75 -5.96
CA ILE A 287 -11.55 -7.71 -6.49
C ILE A 287 -10.79 -6.89 -7.54
N PRO A 288 -11.04 -7.10 -8.85
CA PRO A 288 -10.23 -6.50 -9.92
C PRO A 288 -10.29 -4.99 -9.97
N VAL A 289 -11.45 -4.43 -9.65
CA VAL A 289 -11.68 -2.97 -9.55
C VAL A 289 -12.51 -2.72 -8.32
N PHE A 290 -11.87 -2.25 -7.27
CA PHE A 290 -12.55 -1.93 -6.03
C PHE A 290 -13.33 -0.62 -6.14
N ASN A 291 -14.57 -0.65 -5.64
CA ASN A 291 -15.41 0.51 -5.47
C ASN A 291 -15.75 0.65 -3.99
N PRO A 292 -15.29 1.69 -3.29
CA PRO A 292 -15.53 1.87 -1.85
C PRO A 292 -17.01 1.82 -1.47
N ARG A 293 -17.92 2.37 -2.29
CA ARG A 293 -19.38 2.33 -2.07
C ARG A 293 -19.98 0.92 -2.08
N LYS A 294 -19.24 -0.07 -2.61
CA LYS A 294 -19.61 -1.49 -2.64
C LYS A 294 -18.84 -2.33 -1.62
N PHE A 295 -18.09 -1.71 -0.74
CA PHE A 295 -17.27 -2.45 0.23
C PHE A 295 -18.11 -3.38 1.10
N ALA A 296 -19.23 -2.89 1.62
CA ALA A 296 -20.19 -3.71 2.37
C ALA A 296 -20.69 -4.94 1.58
N ASP A 297 -20.96 -4.77 0.26
CA ASP A 297 -21.40 -5.87 -0.59
C ASP A 297 -20.32 -6.96 -0.72
N TYR A 298 -19.06 -6.55 -0.94
CA TYR A 298 -17.94 -7.48 -1.03
C TYR A 298 -17.73 -8.21 0.30
N LEU A 299 -17.70 -7.47 1.41
CA LEU A 299 -17.48 -8.04 2.75
C LEU A 299 -18.55 -9.08 3.10
N LEU A 300 -19.83 -8.74 2.91
CA LEU A 300 -20.96 -9.65 3.17
C LEU A 300 -21.01 -10.85 2.23
N LYS A 301 -20.68 -10.62 0.93
CA LYS A 301 -20.66 -11.70 -0.08
C LYS A 301 -19.60 -12.74 0.20
N TYR A 302 -18.37 -12.30 0.45
CA TYR A 302 -17.24 -13.22 0.63
C TYR A 302 -17.09 -13.68 2.07
N LYS A 303 -17.72 -12.99 3.04
CA LYS A 303 -17.54 -13.23 4.48
C LYS A 303 -16.04 -13.36 4.82
N ALA A 304 -15.28 -12.36 4.36
CA ALA A 304 -13.84 -12.35 4.55
C ALA A 304 -13.47 -12.11 6.01
N ASN A 305 -12.55 -12.91 6.52
CA ASN A 305 -12.06 -12.79 7.89
C ASN A 305 -11.03 -11.68 8.03
N HIS A 306 -10.27 -11.45 6.97
CA HIS A 306 -9.18 -10.48 6.92
C HIS A 306 -9.43 -9.47 5.82
N VAL A 307 -9.30 -8.20 6.16
CA VAL A 307 -9.51 -7.08 5.23
C VAL A 307 -8.40 -6.07 5.42
N ILE A 308 -7.82 -5.63 4.31
CA ILE A 308 -6.87 -4.49 4.30
C ILE A 308 -7.48 -3.32 3.55
N GLY A 309 -7.04 -2.11 3.84
CA GLY A 309 -7.50 -0.92 3.15
C GLY A 309 -6.88 0.38 3.67
N VAL A 310 -7.31 1.48 3.10
CA VAL A 310 -7.00 2.81 3.61
C VAL A 310 -8.13 3.30 4.54
N PRO A 311 -7.89 4.26 5.46
CA PRO A 311 -8.90 4.73 6.40
C PRO A 311 -10.23 5.11 5.76
N SER A 312 -10.22 5.84 4.65
CA SER A 312 -11.42 6.29 3.92
C SER A 312 -12.32 5.14 3.43
N PHE A 313 -11.76 3.95 3.17
CA PHE A 313 -12.56 2.77 2.81
C PHE A 313 -13.35 2.26 4.00
N PHE A 314 -12.74 2.22 5.17
CA PHE A 314 -13.42 1.82 6.42
C PHE A 314 -14.48 2.84 6.84
N GLU A 315 -14.23 4.14 6.69
CA GLU A 315 -15.24 5.18 6.91
C GLU A 315 -16.47 4.96 6.00
N THR A 316 -16.23 4.66 4.71
CA THR A 316 -17.31 4.34 3.78
C THR A 316 -18.09 3.09 4.20
N LEU A 317 -17.41 2.07 4.77
CA LEU A 317 -18.05 0.88 5.30
C LEU A 317 -18.92 1.19 6.51
N VAL A 318 -18.40 1.97 7.47
CA VAL A 318 -19.12 2.38 8.70
C VAL A 318 -20.40 3.13 8.36
N LYS A 319 -20.37 4.02 7.35
CA LYS A 319 -21.52 4.80 6.88
C LYS A 319 -22.55 3.99 6.05
N SER A 320 -22.25 2.73 5.72
CA SER A 320 -23.10 1.93 4.82
C SER A 320 -24.30 1.32 5.54
N GLU A 321 -25.51 1.69 5.12
CA GLU A 321 -26.77 1.10 5.62
C GLU A 321 -26.84 -0.43 5.46
N LYS A 322 -26.09 -1.00 4.50
CA LYS A 322 -26.09 -2.45 4.23
C LYS A 322 -25.51 -3.28 5.37
N VAL A 323 -24.61 -2.73 6.16
CA VAL A 323 -23.97 -3.40 7.30
C VAL A 323 -24.55 -3.00 8.65
N ARG A 324 -25.39 -1.95 8.71
CA ARG A 324 -25.90 -1.32 9.93
C ARG A 324 -26.52 -2.29 10.96
N LYS A 325 -27.13 -3.39 10.51
CA LYS A 325 -27.76 -4.40 11.37
C LYS A 325 -27.21 -5.82 11.07
N LYS A 326 -26.00 -5.91 10.55
CA LYS A 326 -25.39 -7.19 10.20
C LYS A 326 -24.41 -7.63 11.26
N ASP A 327 -24.40 -8.91 11.57
CA ASP A 327 -23.32 -9.53 12.32
C ASP A 327 -22.07 -9.62 11.45
N LEU A 328 -20.99 -9.00 11.93
CA LEU A 328 -19.65 -9.00 11.31
C LEU A 328 -18.63 -9.77 12.17
N SER A 329 -19.09 -10.59 13.12
CA SER A 329 -18.23 -11.40 14.00
C SER A 329 -17.25 -12.32 13.26
N PHE A 330 -17.52 -12.60 11.96
CA PHE A 330 -16.59 -13.33 11.11
C PHE A 330 -15.34 -12.54 10.74
N VAL A 331 -15.35 -11.21 10.89
CA VAL A 331 -14.17 -10.36 10.64
C VAL A 331 -13.24 -10.45 11.84
N THR A 332 -12.07 -11.02 11.64
CA THR A 332 -11.07 -11.25 12.69
C THR A 332 -9.93 -10.25 12.63
N SER A 333 -9.70 -9.64 11.47
CA SER A 333 -8.63 -8.68 11.28
C SER A 333 -9.01 -7.62 10.26
N CYS A 334 -8.97 -6.37 10.69
CA CYS A 334 -9.02 -5.19 9.84
C CYS A 334 -7.68 -4.47 9.95
N ILE A 335 -6.98 -4.32 8.84
CA ILE A 335 -5.68 -3.63 8.81
C ILE A 335 -5.81 -2.39 7.95
N THR A 336 -5.46 -1.24 8.49
CA THR A 336 -5.45 0.02 7.76
C THR A 336 -4.04 0.58 7.65
N GLY A 337 -3.75 1.19 6.53
CA GLY A 337 -2.47 1.83 6.27
C GLY A 337 -2.47 2.61 4.97
N GLY A 338 -1.33 3.18 4.64
CA GLY A 338 -1.13 3.89 3.38
C GLY A 338 -1.66 5.32 3.36
N ASP A 339 -2.46 5.73 4.33
CA ASP A 339 -2.87 7.10 4.56
C ASP A 339 -2.99 7.39 6.06
N LYS A 340 -3.08 8.67 6.42
CA LYS A 340 -3.26 9.09 7.80
C LYS A 340 -4.65 8.69 8.31
N MET A 341 -4.70 8.12 9.51
CA MET A 341 -5.95 7.90 10.23
C MET A 341 -6.03 8.85 11.44
N LEU A 342 -7.07 9.66 11.47
CA LEU A 342 -7.34 10.52 12.62
C LEU A 342 -7.80 9.67 13.82
N ALA A 343 -7.45 10.09 15.05
CA ALA A 343 -7.85 9.37 16.25
C ALA A 343 -9.38 9.24 16.40
N GLU A 344 -10.13 10.25 15.98
CA GLU A 344 -11.60 10.19 15.97
C GLU A 344 -12.13 9.15 14.98
N THR A 345 -11.59 9.10 13.77
CA THR A 345 -11.91 8.07 12.78
C THR A 345 -11.59 6.67 13.30
N GLU A 346 -10.45 6.50 13.97
CA GLU A 346 -10.06 5.24 14.61
C GLU A 346 -11.11 4.81 15.66
N ARG A 347 -11.53 5.72 16.54
CA ARG A 347 -12.56 5.45 17.55
C ARG A 347 -13.90 5.04 16.93
N GLN A 348 -14.34 5.74 15.89
CA GLN A 348 -15.59 5.44 15.19
C GLN A 348 -15.55 4.06 14.51
N ILE A 349 -14.46 3.72 13.85
CA ILE A 349 -14.27 2.40 13.22
C ILE A 349 -14.26 1.30 14.28
N ASN A 350 -13.51 1.47 15.37
CA ASN A 350 -13.42 0.50 16.44
C ASN A 350 -14.78 0.28 17.14
N LYS A 351 -15.51 1.37 17.44
CA LYS A 351 -16.86 1.31 17.98
C LYS A 351 -17.80 0.53 17.07
N PHE A 352 -17.80 0.86 15.77
CA PHE A 352 -18.63 0.18 14.78
C PHE A 352 -18.34 -1.32 14.75
N PHE A 353 -17.08 -1.74 14.64
CA PHE A 353 -16.74 -3.15 14.60
C PHE A 353 -17.10 -3.88 15.89
N ALA A 354 -16.89 -3.28 17.05
CA ALA A 354 -17.28 -3.86 18.34
C ALA A 354 -18.81 -4.06 18.45
N GLU A 355 -19.60 -3.06 18.05
CA GLU A 355 -21.08 -3.13 18.02
C GLU A 355 -21.61 -4.20 17.03
N HIS A 356 -20.81 -4.59 16.05
CA HIS A 356 -21.14 -5.62 15.05
C HIS A 356 -20.49 -6.99 15.33
N GLY A 357 -19.98 -7.19 16.55
CA GLY A 357 -19.47 -8.48 17.03
C GLY A 357 -18.02 -8.80 16.68
N CYS A 358 -17.27 -7.87 16.11
CA CYS A 358 -15.83 -8.07 15.87
C CYS A 358 -15.07 -8.00 17.21
N LYS A 359 -14.14 -8.94 17.40
CA LYS A 359 -13.39 -9.07 18.67
C LYS A 359 -12.17 -8.16 18.76
N ASN A 360 -11.56 -7.87 17.62
CA ASN A 360 -10.31 -7.15 17.55
C ASN A 360 -10.54 -5.72 17.04
N PRO A 361 -9.85 -4.72 17.59
CA PRO A 361 -9.85 -3.37 17.04
C PRO A 361 -9.16 -3.34 15.68
N VAL A 362 -9.32 -2.25 14.94
CA VAL A 362 -8.59 -2.03 13.70
C VAL A 362 -7.09 -1.97 13.99
N MET A 363 -6.32 -2.75 13.25
CA MET A 363 -4.86 -2.71 13.30
C MET A 363 -4.33 -1.66 12.31
N LYS A 364 -3.24 -1.03 12.68
CA LYS A 364 -2.62 0.05 11.90
C LYS A 364 -1.24 -0.36 11.42
N GLY A 365 -0.86 0.13 10.26
CA GLY A 365 0.48 0.00 9.73
C GLY A 365 0.89 1.28 9.01
N TYR A 366 2.14 1.67 9.21
CA TYR A 366 2.77 2.74 8.46
C TYR A 366 3.86 2.15 7.57
N GLY A 367 4.00 2.71 6.38
CA GLY A 367 5.03 2.26 5.48
C GLY A 367 5.09 3.03 4.17
N MET A 368 6.03 2.62 3.37
CA MET A 368 6.31 3.21 2.07
C MET A 368 6.85 2.15 1.12
N THR A 369 6.77 2.40 -0.18
CA THR A 369 7.26 1.45 -1.19
C THR A 369 8.74 1.11 -0.98
N GLU A 370 9.51 2.08 -0.54
CA GLU A 370 10.95 1.98 -0.26
C GLU A 370 11.30 1.05 0.92
N MET A 371 10.30 0.70 1.75
CA MET A 371 10.40 -0.27 2.83
C MET A 371 9.57 -1.53 2.57
N GLY A 372 9.35 -1.87 1.30
CA GLY A 372 8.61 -3.06 0.93
C GLY A 372 7.15 -3.08 1.38
N SER A 373 6.51 -1.95 1.55
CA SER A 373 5.12 -1.73 1.97
C SER A 373 4.98 -1.25 3.41
N ALA A 374 5.22 -2.10 4.43
CA ALA A 374 5.02 -1.73 5.82
C ALA A 374 6.35 -1.74 6.59
N ALA A 375 6.59 -0.70 7.36
CA ALA A 375 7.74 -0.56 8.23
C ALA A 375 7.36 -0.69 9.71
N THR A 376 6.08 -0.42 10.02
CA THR A 376 5.54 -0.55 11.37
C THR A 376 4.16 -1.19 11.37
N PHE A 377 3.80 -1.81 12.48
CA PHE A 377 2.50 -2.46 12.72
C PHE A 377 2.05 -2.30 14.16
N THR A 378 0.75 -2.38 14.37
CA THR A 378 0.18 -2.66 15.68
C THR A 378 0.14 -4.19 15.91
N ALA A 379 1.31 -4.76 16.17
CA ALA A 379 1.52 -6.22 16.24
C ALA A 379 0.76 -6.91 17.37
N CYS A 380 0.40 -6.18 18.44
CA CYS A 380 -0.37 -6.69 19.57
C CYS A 380 -1.35 -5.63 20.08
N LEU A 381 -2.22 -6.00 21.01
CA LEU A 381 -3.18 -5.05 21.59
C LEU A 381 -2.48 -3.96 22.41
N GLU A 382 -1.41 -4.31 23.12
CA GLU A 382 -0.64 -3.41 23.98
C GLU A 382 0.07 -2.33 23.17
N CYS A 383 0.53 -2.65 21.95
CA CYS A 383 1.17 -1.67 21.06
C CYS A 383 0.18 -0.99 20.10
N ASN A 384 -1.11 -1.35 20.13
CA ASN A 384 -2.16 -0.69 19.34
C ASN A 384 -2.70 0.56 20.03
N VAL A 385 -1.83 1.52 20.31
CA VAL A 385 -2.18 2.76 20.97
C VAL A 385 -2.85 3.72 20.00
N GLU A 386 -3.93 4.37 20.42
CA GLU A 386 -4.68 5.34 19.60
C GLU A 386 -3.77 6.43 19.04
N GLY A 387 -3.92 6.73 17.75
CA GLY A 387 -3.14 7.73 17.02
C GLY A 387 -1.70 7.32 16.69
N SER A 388 -1.23 6.17 17.19
CA SER A 388 0.08 5.61 16.83
C SER A 388 0.02 4.80 15.53
N VAL A 389 1.19 4.50 15.00
CA VAL A 389 1.37 3.56 13.89
C VAL A 389 1.97 2.21 14.35
N GLY A 390 1.93 1.96 15.66
CA GLY A 390 2.46 0.76 16.29
C GLY A 390 3.97 0.77 16.46
N ILE A 391 4.60 -0.37 16.22
CA ILE A 391 6.02 -0.64 16.42
C ILE A 391 6.66 -1.13 15.12
N THR A 392 7.99 -1.04 15.00
CA THR A 392 8.69 -1.63 13.85
C THR A 392 8.88 -3.13 14.03
N SER A 393 8.99 -3.87 12.91
CA SER A 393 9.26 -5.33 12.91
C SER A 393 10.59 -5.66 13.60
N GLN A 394 10.71 -6.89 14.08
CA GLN A 394 11.83 -7.33 14.92
C GLN A 394 13.20 -7.21 14.25
N HIS A 395 13.30 -7.37 12.93
CA HIS A 395 14.56 -7.23 12.18
C HIS A 395 14.79 -5.86 11.58
N ASN A 396 13.77 -4.99 11.57
CA ASN A 396 13.90 -3.60 11.18
C ASN A 396 14.42 -2.76 12.34
N ASN A 397 14.99 -1.62 12.04
CA ASN A 397 15.39 -0.64 13.03
C ASN A 397 14.86 0.74 12.64
N VAL A 398 14.60 1.56 13.63
CA VAL A 398 14.05 2.91 13.47
C VAL A 398 14.79 3.89 14.37
N LYS A 399 14.99 5.10 13.86
CA LYS A 399 15.48 6.24 14.65
C LYS A 399 14.81 7.53 14.21
N VAL A 400 14.89 8.53 15.06
CA VAL A 400 14.45 9.90 14.79
C VAL A 400 15.70 10.77 14.68
N ILE A 401 15.78 11.60 13.66
CA ILE A 401 16.90 12.53 13.50
C ILE A 401 16.40 13.97 13.41
N ASP A 402 17.23 14.90 13.81
CA ASP A 402 17.02 16.31 13.49
C ASP A 402 17.26 16.54 11.98
N PRO A 403 16.26 17.00 11.22
CA PRO A 403 16.41 17.19 9.77
C PRO A 403 17.49 18.24 9.39
N SER A 404 17.85 19.14 10.31
CA SER A 404 18.81 20.21 10.06
C SER A 404 20.26 19.81 10.34
N THR A 405 20.48 19.01 11.40
CA THR A 405 21.82 18.59 11.82
C THR A 405 22.16 17.16 11.39
N GLY A 406 21.15 16.32 11.18
CA GLY A 406 21.30 14.88 10.93
C GLY A 406 21.61 14.07 12.19
N GLU A 407 21.64 14.68 13.37
CA GLU A 407 21.89 14.01 14.64
C GLU A 407 20.69 13.19 15.08
N GLU A 408 20.92 12.04 15.71
CA GLU A 408 19.85 11.21 16.29
C GLU A 408 19.27 11.87 17.53
N LEU A 409 17.94 11.93 17.59
CA LEU A 409 17.17 12.49 18.68
C LEU A 409 16.80 11.43 19.71
N LYS A 410 16.56 11.88 20.95
CA LYS A 410 16.13 11.03 22.05
C LYS A 410 14.62 10.73 21.99
N TYR A 411 14.17 9.85 22.87
CA TYR A 411 12.75 9.54 23.06
C TYR A 411 11.89 10.81 23.16
N ASN A 412 10.69 10.73 22.61
CA ASN A 412 9.66 11.80 22.64
C ASN A 412 10.07 13.11 21.94
N GLN A 413 11.24 13.18 21.32
CA GLN A 413 11.64 14.32 20.50
C GLN A 413 11.19 14.12 19.04
N GLN A 414 10.62 15.16 18.46
CA GLN A 414 10.12 15.15 17.09
C GLN A 414 11.25 15.42 16.10
N GLY A 415 11.33 14.60 15.06
CA GLY A 415 12.27 14.73 13.97
C GLY A 415 11.91 13.83 12.81
N GLU A 416 12.78 13.71 11.80
CA GLU A 416 12.57 12.81 10.67
C GLU A 416 12.73 11.36 11.11
N ILE A 417 11.72 10.55 10.79
CA ILE A 417 11.79 9.10 10.97
C ILE A 417 12.72 8.50 9.91
N CYS A 418 13.73 7.77 10.35
CA CYS A 418 14.63 7.00 9.50
C CYS A 418 14.52 5.52 9.79
N LEU A 419 14.49 4.70 8.74
CA LEU A 419 14.25 3.26 8.80
C LEU A 419 15.39 2.49 8.15
N THR A 420 15.72 1.31 8.68
CA THR A 420 16.66 0.37 8.08
C THR A 420 16.26 -1.07 8.40
N GLY A 421 16.58 -2.00 7.51
CA GLY A 421 16.29 -3.42 7.73
C GLY A 421 16.21 -4.22 6.44
N PRO A 422 15.86 -5.51 6.54
CA PRO A 422 15.83 -6.43 5.41
C PRO A 422 14.70 -6.12 4.40
N THR A 423 13.71 -5.33 4.80
CA THR A 423 12.57 -4.96 3.94
C THR A 423 12.83 -3.73 3.07
N MET A 424 14.03 -3.14 3.13
CA MET A 424 14.41 -2.00 2.30
C MET A 424 14.44 -2.35 0.82
N MET A 425 14.07 -1.38 -0.05
CA MET A 425 14.34 -1.46 -1.48
C MET A 425 15.84 -1.53 -1.77
N LEU A 426 16.21 -2.06 -2.93
CA LEU A 426 17.60 -2.04 -3.39
C LEU A 426 18.01 -0.64 -3.86
N SER A 427 17.20 -0.02 -4.67
CA SER A 427 17.40 1.34 -5.22
C SER A 427 16.15 1.81 -5.96
N TYR A 428 16.14 3.04 -6.43
CA TYR A 428 15.26 3.43 -7.52
C TYR A 428 15.87 3.05 -8.88
N HIS A 429 15.09 2.42 -9.72
CA HIS A 429 15.52 1.99 -11.04
C HIS A 429 15.98 3.16 -11.92
N ASN A 430 17.20 3.10 -12.42
CA ASN A 430 17.83 4.13 -13.25
C ASN A 430 17.77 5.55 -12.65
N ASN A 431 17.87 5.66 -11.31
CA ASN A 431 17.78 6.96 -10.64
C ASN A 431 18.66 7.03 -9.37
N ASP A 432 19.97 7.04 -9.57
CA ASP A 432 20.97 7.06 -8.49
C ASP A 432 20.88 8.32 -7.64
N LYS A 433 20.54 9.46 -8.25
CA LYS A 433 20.37 10.74 -7.54
C LYS A 433 19.25 10.65 -6.50
N GLU A 434 18.09 10.16 -6.89
CA GLU A 434 16.97 10.01 -5.95
C GLU A 434 17.20 8.87 -4.97
N THR A 435 17.93 7.82 -5.38
CA THR A 435 18.35 6.75 -4.47
C THR A 435 19.23 7.31 -3.36
N SER A 436 20.27 8.06 -3.69
CA SER A 436 21.16 8.67 -2.69
C SER A 436 20.50 9.76 -1.84
N ASN A 437 19.44 10.41 -2.34
CA ASN A 437 18.64 11.35 -1.57
C ASN A 437 17.83 10.67 -0.45
N VAL A 438 17.39 9.44 -0.67
CA VAL A 438 16.52 8.68 0.25
C VAL A 438 17.31 7.66 1.07
N MET A 439 18.28 6.96 0.46
CA MET A 439 19.13 5.97 1.10
C MET A 439 20.47 6.60 1.46
N ARG A 440 20.66 6.91 2.75
CA ARG A 440 21.89 7.58 3.20
C ARG A 440 22.65 6.71 4.19
N LYS A 441 23.98 6.68 4.01
CA LYS A 441 24.86 6.02 4.97
C LYS A 441 25.10 6.96 6.15
N HIS A 442 24.84 6.47 7.37
CA HIS A 442 25.02 7.21 8.61
C HIS A 442 26.33 6.84 9.31
N THR A 443 26.65 7.54 10.40
CA THR A 443 27.87 7.36 11.20
C THR A 443 27.98 5.98 11.84
N ASP A 444 26.84 5.27 12.05
CA ASP A 444 26.78 3.90 12.51
C ASP A 444 27.18 2.84 11.44
N GLY A 445 27.58 3.32 10.24
CA GLY A 445 27.96 2.50 9.10
C GLY A 445 26.79 1.86 8.34
N LYS A 446 25.55 2.01 8.80
CA LYS A 446 24.35 1.47 8.16
C LYS A 446 23.76 2.45 7.15
N THR A 447 23.06 1.90 6.15
CA THR A 447 22.23 2.68 5.24
C THR A 447 20.84 2.82 5.83
N TRP A 448 20.31 4.04 5.84
CA TRP A 448 18.99 4.39 6.35
C TRP A 448 18.14 5.01 5.27
N ILE A 449 16.86 4.62 5.22
CA ILE A 449 15.82 5.30 4.44
C ILE A 449 15.38 6.55 5.20
N HIS A 450 15.54 7.70 4.58
CA HIS A 450 14.97 8.97 5.00
C HIS A 450 13.53 9.05 4.50
N THR A 451 12.57 8.93 5.41
CA THR A 451 11.16 8.81 5.02
C THR A 451 10.55 10.12 4.53
N GLY A 452 11.11 11.24 4.97
CA GLY A 452 10.51 12.57 4.81
C GLY A 452 9.27 12.76 5.69
N ASP A 453 9.01 11.87 6.63
CA ASP A 453 7.90 11.95 7.59
C ASP A 453 8.47 12.34 8.97
N ILE A 454 7.83 13.31 9.61
CA ILE A 454 8.15 13.75 10.97
C ILE A 454 7.36 12.90 11.95
N GLY A 455 8.04 12.47 13.00
CA GLY A 455 7.44 11.67 14.05
C GLY A 455 8.30 11.64 15.31
N TYR A 456 7.91 10.81 16.25
CA TYR A 456 8.66 10.53 17.46
C TYR A 456 8.42 9.10 17.92
N ILE A 457 9.30 8.63 18.81
CA ILE A 457 9.25 7.29 19.40
C ILE A 457 9.20 7.45 20.91
N THR A 458 8.27 6.76 21.58
CA THR A 458 8.17 6.74 23.03
C THR A 458 9.20 5.81 23.65
N GLU A 459 9.41 5.90 24.97
CA GLU A 459 10.29 5.01 25.74
C GLU A 459 9.88 3.54 25.66
N ASP A 460 8.59 3.28 25.40
CA ASP A 460 8.07 1.92 25.15
C ASP A 460 8.26 1.46 23.71
N GLY A 461 8.75 2.32 22.81
CA GLY A 461 8.99 1.99 21.40
C GLY A 461 7.79 2.18 20.48
N ILE A 462 6.72 2.82 20.95
CA ILE A 462 5.55 3.16 20.13
C ILE A 462 5.88 4.34 19.23
N ILE A 463 5.54 4.23 17.96
CA ILE A 463 5.88 5.20 16.92
C ILE A 463 4.65 6.05 16.58
N TYR A 464 4.86 7.34 16.51
CA TYR A 464 3.85 8.32 16.09
C TYR A 464 4.36 9.10 14.88
N ILE A 465 3.54 9.16 13.83
CA ILE A 465 3.80 10.01 12.66
C ILE A 465 2.97 11.29 12.82
N VAL A 466 3.65 12.43 12.79
CA VAL A 466 3.02 13.75 12.96
C VAL A 466 2.60 14.31 11.62
N ASP A 467 3.54 14.50 10.69
CA ASP A 467 3.26 15.02 9.34
C ASP A 467 4.43 14.72 8.38
N ARG A 468 4.32 15.15 7.13
CA ARG A 468 5.39 15.11 6.14
C ARG A 468 6.20 16.41 6.13
N ILE A 469 7.52 16.31 6.03
CA ILE A 469 8.42 17.48 5.92
C ILE A 469 7.95 18.42 4.79
N LYS A 470 7.55 17.83 3.64
CA LYS A 470 7.10 18.61 2.48
C LYS A 470 5.74 19.30 2.65
N ARG A 471 4.94 18.90 3.66
CA ARG A 471 3.66 19.54 3.99
C ARG A 471 3.83 20.71 4.96
N MET A 472 4.98 20.81 5.62
CA MET A 472 5.25 21.90 6.55
C MET A 472 4.98 23.25 5.89
N ILE A 473 4.19 24.06 6.53
CA ILE A 473 3.85 25.42 6.09
C ILE A 473 4.74 26.40 6.84
N ILE A 474 5.53 27.12 6.08
CA ILE A 474 6.31 28.25 6.63
C ILE A 474 5.41 29.48 6.53
N ARG A 475 4.95 29.97 7.66
CA ARG A 475 4.13 31.18 7.74
C ARG A 475 4.91 32.44 7.36
N PRO A 476 4.22 33.56 7.07
CA PRO A 476 4.88 34.84 6.77
C PRO A 476 5.80 35.37 7.88
N ASP A 477 5.52 35.00 9.14
CA ASP A 477 6.34 35.33 10.31
C ASP A 477 7.53 34.38 10.50
N GLY A 478 7.76 33.44 9.57
CA GLY A 478 8.82 32.45 9.64
C GLY A 478 8.51 31.24 10.54
N HIS A 479 7.33 31.18 11.15
CA HIS A 479 6.95 30.06 12.00
C HIS A 479 6.58 28.84 11.16
N ASN A 480 7.05 27.64 11.56
CA ASN A 480 6.77 26.37 10.91
C ASN A 480 5.51 25.77 11.52
N VAL A 481 4.50 25.50 10.69
CA VAL A 481 3.22 24.92 11.09
C VAL A 481 3.04 23.56 10.43
N TRP A 482 2.57 22.59 11.20
CA TRP A 482 2.25 21.25 10.73
C TRP A 482 0.75 21.12 10.43
N PRO A 483 0.34 21.04 9.16
CA PRO A 483 -1.07 20.95 8.77
C PRO A 483 -1.86 19.89 9.53
N SER A 484 -1.25 18.75 9.77
CA SER A 484 -1.90 17.65 10.47
C SER A 484 -2.27 17.96 11.92
N MET A 485 -1.54 18.85 12.59
CA MET A 485 -1.90 19.26 13.96
C MET A 485 -3.19 20.08 13.95
N ILE A 486 -3.32 20.96 12.97
CA ILE A 486 -4.55 21.76 12.78
C ILE A 486 -5.73 20.86 12.40
N GLU A 487 -5.53 19.98 11.40
CA GLU A 487 -6.54 19.00 10.95
C GLU A 487 -7.07 18.16 12.12
N ASN A 488 -6.17 17.64 12.97
CA ASN A 488 -6.54 16.82 14.12
C ASN A 488 -7.39 17.57 15.15
N VAL A 489 -7.20 18.87 15.28
CA VAL A 489 -8.00 19.68 16.23
C VAL A 489 -9.33 20.05 15.58
N ILE A 490 -9.34 20.56 14.37
CA ILE A 490 -10.57 20.94 13.65
C ILE A 490 -11.52 19.75 13.53
N CYS A 491 -11.04 18.55 13.21
CA CYS A 491 -11.87 17.35 13.11
C CYS A 491 -12.48 16.87 14.45
N LYS A 492 -12.03 17.40 15.62
CA LYS A 492 -12.70 17.15 16.92
C LYS A 492 -13.91 18.04 17.14
N HIS A 493 -14.08 19.08 16.33
CA HIS A 493 -15.22 19.99 16.46
C HIS A 493 -16.53 19.25 16.12
N PRO A 494 -17.61 19.41 16.93
CA PRO A 494 -18.86 18.65 16.77
C PRO A 494 -19.51 18.77 15.38
N SER A 495 -19.35 19.91 14.72
CA SER A 495 -19.94 20.22 13.41
C SER A 495 -19.11 19.78 12.21
N VAL A 496 -17.85 19.36 12.42
CA VAL A 496 -16.93 19.01 11.35
C VAL A 496 -16.99 17.51 11.05
N GLU A 497 -17.11 17.17 9.77
CA GLU A 497 -17.04 15.82 9.25
C GLU A 497 -15.62 15.45 8.86
N ASP A 498 -14.92 16.35 8.12
CA ASP A 498 -13.55 16.14 7.65
C ASP A 498 -12.84 17.48 7.42
N CYS A 499 -11.50 17.48 7.42
CA CYS A 499 -10.71 18.67 7.22
C CYS A 499 -9.36 18.36 6.57
N ALA A 500 -8.95 19.23 5.65
CA ALA A 500 -7.59 19.23 5.09
C ALA A 500 -7.01 20.64 5.14
N VAL A 501 -5.74 20.76 5.54
CA VAL A 501 -5.04 22.06 5.63
C VAL A 501 -3.90 22.10 4.63
N VAL A 502 -3.81 23.19 3.87
CA VAL A 502 -2.73 23.46 2.91
C VAL A 502 -2.17 24.86 3.09
N GLY A 503 -0.95 25.06 2.66
CA GLY A 503 -0.33 26.39 2.61
C GLY A 503 -0.63 27.09 1.30
N LEU A 504 -1.50 28.09 1.32
CA LEU A 504 -1.77 28.93 0.16
C LEU A 504 -0.84 30.17 0.12
N PRO A 505 -0.57 30.74 -1.08
CA PRO A 505 0.20 31.98 -1.19
C PRO A 505 -0.46 33.11 -0.40
N ASN A 506 0.37 33.93 0.26
CA ASN A 506 -0.16 35.11 0.94
C ASN A 506 -0.40 36.24 -0.09
N PRO A 507 -1.63 36.73 -0.25
CA PRO A 507 -1.92 37.77 -1.25
C PRO A 507 -1.30 39.13 -0.92
N THR A 508 -0.92 39.35 0.35
CA THR A 508 -0.37 40.65 0.83
C THR A 508 1.13 40.67 1.02
N GLN A 509 1.79 39.51 1.03
CA GLN A 509 3.23 39.39 1.27
C GLN A 509 3.85 38.34 0.36
N ALA A 510 4.98 38.67 -0.27
CA ALA A 510 5.67 37.77 -1.19
C ALA A 510 6.31 36.52 -0.51
N ASN A 511 6.51 36.55 0.80
CA ASN A 511 7.15 35.48 1.55
C ASN A 511 6.16 34.77 2.48
N GLY A 512 6.32 33.45 2.60
CA GLY A 512 5.51 32.60 3.46
C GLY A 512 4.18 32.17 2.84
N LYS A 513 3.52 31.23 3.50
CA LYS A 513 2.22 30.67 3.10
C LYS A 513 1.21 30.83 4.23
N ILE A 514 -0.05 30.95 3.89
CA ILE A 514 -1.16 31.01 4.83
C ILE A 514 -1.69 29.58 5.06
N PRO A 515 -1.66 29.05 6.29
CA PRO A 515 -2.34 27.81 6.63
C PRO A 515 -3.85 27.97 6.44
N THR A 516 -4.39 27.34 5.37
CA THR A 516 -5.79 27.43 5.00
C THR A 516 -6.47 26.07 5.20
N ALA A 517 -7.54 26.05 5.99
CA ALA A 517 -8.35 24.87 6.27
C ALA A 517 -9.49 24.74 5.25
N PHE A 518 -9.62 23.56 4.64
CA PHE A 518 -10.77 23.15 3.84
C PHE A 518 -11.60 22.16 4.66
N ILE A 519 -12.85 22.54 4.96
CA ILE A 519 -13.70 21.87 5.94
C ILE A 519 -14.93 21.31 5.27
N VAL A 520 -15.19 20.03 5.54
CA VAL A 520 -16.46 19.37 5.24
C VAL A 520 -17.29 19.33 6.52
N VAL A 521 -18.48 19.92 6.48
CA VAL A 521 -19.40 19.92 7.63
C VAL A 521 -20.30 18.70 7.65
N LYS A 522 -20.73 18.29 8.85
CA LYS A 522 -21.67 17.19 9.00
C LYS A 522 -23.02 17.52 8.38
N GLN A 523 -23.75 16.49 7.95
CA GLN A 523 -25.07 16.63 7.36
C GLN A 523 -26.02 17.39 8.28
N GLY A 524 -26.70 18.42 7.72
CA GLY A 524 -27.66 19.25 8.46
C GLY A 524 -27.05 20.44 9.18
N ILE A 525 -25.74 20.63 9.09
CA ILE A 525 -25.06 21.82 9.62
C ILE A 525 -24.97 22.88 8.54
N THR A 526 -25.26 24.13 8.89
CA THR A 526 -25.13 25.29 7.98
C THR A 526 -23.67 25.76 7.99
N ALA A 527 -23.07 25.84 6.82
CA ALA A 527 -21.72 26.34 6.60
C ALA A 527 -21.77 27.87 6.42
N ASP A 528 -21.54 28.61 7.50
CA ASP A 528 -21.57 30.08 7.53
C ASP A 528 -20.40 30.67 8.33
N ASP A 529 -20.29 31.99 8.33
CA ASP A 529 -19.21 32.73 9.02
C ASP A 529 -19.25 32.55 10.55
N ASN A 530 -20.44 32.28 11.15
CA ASN A 530 -20.55 32.01 12.57
C ASN A 530 -19.89 30.67 12.91
N LEU A 531 -20.07 29.66 12.05
CA LEU A 531 -19.42 28.37 12.23
C LEU A 531 -17.89 28.47 12.05
N ILE A 532 -17.40 29.33 11.12
CA ILE A 532 -15.96 29.61 11.02
C ILE A 532 -15.44 30.16 12.33
N THR A 533 -16.13 31.15 12.91
CA THR A 533 -15.74 31.76 14.18
C THR A 533 -15.70 30.72 15.32
N ASP A 534 -16.71 29.86 15.40
CA ASP A 534 -16.78 28.78 16.42
C ASP A 534 -15.63 27.77 16.27
N ILE A 535 -15.31 27.35 15.03
CA ILE A 535 -14.19 26.45 14.73
C ILE A 535 -12.84 27.11 15.04
N ASP A 536 -12.66 28.37 14.73
CA ASP A 536 -11.43 29.13 15.04
C ASP A 536 -11.22 29.26 16.54
N GLU A 537 -12.27 29.67 17.28
CA GLU A 537 -12.23 29.73 18.75
C GLU A 537 -11.95 28.35 19.37
N PHE A 538 -12.60 27.30 18.85
CA PHE A 538 -12.32 25.93 19.27
C PHE A 538 -10.85 25.54 19.03
N SER A 539 -10.30 25.90 17.86
CA SER A 539 -8.91 25.62 17.50
C SER A 539 -7.94 26.35 18.42
N LYS A 540 -8.17 27.62 18.74
CA LYS A 540 -7.36 28.45 19.65
C LYS A 540 -7.39 27.96 21.10
N LYS A 541 -8.43 27.25 21.53
CA LYS A 541 -8.48 26.60 22.85
C LYS A 541 -7.59 25.35 22.95
N HIS A 542 -7.25 24.73 21.82
CA HIS A 542 -6.55 23.44 21.78
C HIS A 542 -5.16 23.49 21.14
N LEU A 543 -4.82 24.60 20.46
CA LEU A 543 -3.52 24.85 19.84
C LEU A 543 -2.96 26.21 20.27
N PRO A 544 -1.63 26.36 20.27
CA PRO A 544 -1.03 27.68 20.37
C PRO A 544 -1.56 28.59 19.26
N GLU A 545 -1.74 29.87 19.53
CA GLU A 545 -2.33 30.84 18.57
C GLU A 545 -1.59 30.89 17.22
N ARG A 546 -0.29 30.63 17.22
CA ARG A 546 0.54 30.59 15.99
C ARG A 546 0.42 29.25 15.23
N ASP A 547 -0.20 28.24 15.78
CA ASP A 547 -0.35 26.92 15.18
C ASP A 547 -1.78 26.64 14.69
N VAL A 548 -2.66 27.64 14.64
CA VAL A 548 -4.02 27.54 14.07
C VAL A 548 -4.03 27.90 12.58
N ALA A 549 -5.11 27.52 11.90
CA ALA A 549 -5.37 28.00 10.54
C ALA A 549 -5.55 29.52 10.54
N MET A 550 -5.15 30.15 9.44
CA MET A 550 -5.31 31.60 9.24
C MET A 550 -6.47 31.93 8.27
N ASP A 551 -6.94 30.91 7.57
CA ASP A 551 -8.06 31.02 6.62
C ASP A 551 -8.86 29.73 6.63
N TYR A 552 -10.19 29.82 6.39
CA TYR A 552 -11.13 28.74 6.48
C TYR A 552 -12.09 28.74 5.28
N ASN A 553 -12.23 27.59 4.63
CA ASN A 553 -13.11 27.41 3.48
C ASN A 553 -13.96 26.16 3.65
N PHE A 554 -15.25 26.26 3.37
CA PHE A 554 -16.12 25.09 3.34
C PHE A 554 -16.12 24.43 1.96
N CYS A 555 -16.25 23.11 1.94
CA CYS A 555 -16.39 22.32 0.72
C CYS A 555 -17.34 21.13 0.94
N ASP A 556 -17.97 20.66 -0.13
CA ASP A 556 -18.89 19.52 -0.08
C ASP A 556 -18.15 18.19 0.18
N ALA A 557 -16.93 18.07 -0.31
CA ALA A 557 -16.06 16.92 -0.12
C ALA A 557 -14.59 17.28 -0.36
N LEU A 558 -13.68 16.61 0.31
CA LEU A 558 -12.25 16.69 0.01
C LEU A 558 -11.93 15.95 -1.31
N PRO A 559 -11.06 16.51 -2.17
CA PRO A 559 -10.63 15.84 -3.39
C PRO A 559 -9.78 14.60 -3.05
N LEU A 560 -10.07 13.48 -3.72
CA LEU A 560 -9.35 12.23 -3.51
C LEU A 560 -8.56 11.81 -4.76
N THR A 561 -7.41 11.21 -4.54
CA THR A 561 -6.64 10.51 -5.58
C THR A 561 -7.35 9.23 -6.01
N LEU A 562 -6.90 8.60 -7.11
CA LEU A 562 -7.41 7.29 -7.55
C LEU A 562 -7.24 6.16 -6.52
N LEU A 563 -6.37 6.35 -5.54
CA LEU A 563 -6.12 5.40 -4.45
C LEU A 563 -6.90 5.72 -3.17
N GLY A 564 -7.77 6.74 -3.19
CA GLY A 564 -8.63 7.12 -2.06
C GLY A 564 -7.98 8.01 -1.01
N LYS A 565 -6.78 8.57 -1.26
CA LYS A 565 -6.10 9.54 -0.39
C LYS A 565 -6.50 10.96 -0.73
N VAL A 566 -6.46 11.90 0.23
CA VAL A 566 -6.68 13.32 -0.04
C VAL A 566 -5.65 13.84 -1.05
N ASP A 567 -6.12 14.49 -2.11
CA ASP A 567 -5.26 15.14 -3.11
C ASP A 567 -5.05 16.62 -2.77
N TYR A 568 -4.08 16.88 -1.90
CA TYR A 568 -3.73 18.21 -1.44
C TYR A 568 -3.34 19.17 -2.57
N ARG A 569 -2.81 18.66 -3.69
CA ARG A 569 -2.44 19.47 -4.87
C ARG A 569 -3.63 20.12 -5.55
N VAL A 570 -4.81 19.48 -5.44
CA VAL A 570 -6.06 20.05 -5.95
C VAL A 570 -6.49 21.22 -5.07
N LEU A 571 -6.32 21.09 -3.75
CA LEU A 571 -6.63 22.14 -2.78
C LEU A 571 -5.66 23.33 -2.92
N GLU A 572 -4.36 23.06 -3.10
CA GLU A 572 -3.33 24.10 -3.31
C GLU A 572 -3.55 24.95 -4.58
N LYS A 573 -4.34 24.48 -5.53
CA LYS A 573 -4.67 25.19 -6.78
C LYS A 573 -6.00 25.91 -6.74
N ARG A 574 -6.78 25.78 -5.66
CA ARG A 574 -8.02 26.54 -5.45
C ARG A 574 -7.64 27.91 -4.89
N ILE A 575 -7.30 28.83 -5.81
CA ILE A 575 -7.07 30.26 -5.53
C ILE A 575 -8.26 31.03 -6.07
#